data_86e3ea68fe3e01621330f74ca0436d5b
#
_entry.id   86e3ea68fe3e01621330f74ca0436d5b
#
_cell.length_a   1.000
_cell.length_b   1.000
_cell.length_c   1.000
_cell.angle_alpha   90.00
_cell.angle_beta   90.00
_cell.angle_gamma   90.00
#
_symmetry.space_group_name_H-M   'P 1'
#
loop_
_entity.id
_entity.type
_entity.pdbx_description
1 polymer ?
#
loop_
_entity_poly.entity_id
_entity_poly.type
_entity_poly.pdbx_seq_one_letter_code
_entity_poly.pdbx_strand_id
1 'polypeptide(L)'
;MPLATARNRPQLPAFLFSVKYPLWLSALALTVALAGCDTFDQRSQEKASTFETLSPEEREKLRRGVIEIGNTPDMVYIALGRPDESRDTTTAEGRETVWIYNTYHQEYEGNVRTGYRRILVFDPATQRYTVFYDPIYTDVYSHHMEETIRVIFRNNRVATIEQPKSRP
;
A
#
# COMPACT_ATOMS: atom_id res chain seq x y z
N MET A 1 -45.01 28.32 -60.05
CA MET A 1 -44.18 27.10 -60.10
C MET A 1 -42.81 27.43 -59.52
N PRO A 2 -42.41 26.91 -58.38
CA PRO A 2 -41.02 26.70 -58.10
C PRO A 2 -40.77 25.25 -57.66
N LEU A 3 -39.69 24.71 -58.19
CA LEU A 3 -39.13 23.38 -58.00
C LEU A 3 -38.51 23.27 -56.60
N ALA A 4 -38.92 22.29 -55.84
CA ALA A 4 -38.33 21.91 -54.56
C ALA A 4 -37.04 21.07 -54.80
N THR A 5 -35.90 21.59 -54.40
CA THR A 5 -34.64 20.86 -54.44
C THR A 5 -34.51 20.00 -53.18
N ALA A 6 -34.66 18.70 -53.33
CA ALA A 6 -34.42 17.72 -52.27
C ALA A 6 -32.92 17.61 -51.99
N ARG A 7 -32.51 18.01 -50.75
CA ARG A 7 -31.13 17.89 -50.25
C ARG A 7 -30.90 16.44 -49.76
N ASN A 8 -30.26 15.67 -50.59
CA ASN A 8 -29.81 14.31 -50.29
C ASN A 8 -28.74 14.34 -49.16
N ARG A 9 -29.05 13.80 -47.98
CA ARG A 9 -28.08 13.61 -46.90
C ARG A 9 -27.45 12.22 -47.07
N PRO A 10 -26.13 12.11 -47.11
CA PRO A 10 -25.51 10.79 -47.08
C PRO A 10 -25.74 10.12 -45.73
N GLN A 11 -26.36 8.96 -45.75
CA GLN A 11 -26.49 8.06 -44.61
C GLN A 11 -25.13 7.39 -44.39
N LEU A 12 -24.50 7.65 -43.22
CA LEU A 12 -23.35 6.92 -42.74
C LEU A 12 -23.80 5.51 -42.32
N PRO A 13 -23.12 4.46 -42.75
CA PRO A 13 -23.41 3.11 -42.27
C PRO A 13 -23.05 3.00 -40.78
N ALA A 14 -24.06 2.65 -39.99
CA ALA A 14 -23.88 2.25 -38.60
C ALA A 14 -23.12 0.90 -38.57
N PHE A 15 -21.81 0.94 -38.42
CA PHE A 15 -21.07 -0.24 -38.06
C PHE A 15 -21.38 -0.61 -36.63
N LEU A 16 -22.38 -1.45 -36.44
CA LEU A 16 -22.63 -2.17 -35.21
C LEU A 16 -21.52 -3.25 -35.09
N PHE A 17 -20.37 -2.84 -34.50
CA PHE A 17 -19.41 -3.81 -33.98
C PHE A 17 -20.07 -4.52 -32.78
N SER A 18 -20.81 -5.58 -33.07
CA SER A 18 -21.22 -6.56 -32.05
C SER A 18 -20.00 -7.38 -31.66
N VAL A 19 -19.15 -6.83 -30.80
CA VAL A 19 -18.05 -7.56 -30.21
C VAL A 19 -18.65 -8.48 -29.16
N LYS A 20 -18.97 -9.70 -29.57
CA LYS A 20 -19.32 -10.80 -28.66
C LYS A 20 -18.03 -11.21 -27.93
N TYR A 21 -17.65 -10.49 -26.88
CA TYR A 21 -16.64 -11.00 -25.95
C TYR A 21 -17.24 -12.23 -25.27
N PRO A 22 -16.61 -13.42 -25.35
CA PRO A 22 -17.10 -14.57 -24.64
C PRO A 22 -17.08 -14.25 -23.13
N LEU A 23 -18.18 -14.50 -22.46
CA LEU A 23 -18.38 -14.27 -21.00
C LEU A 23 -17.25 -14.85 -20.14
N TRP A 24 -16.45 -15.75 -20.67
CA TRP A 24 -15.30 -16.38 -20.02
C TRP A 24 -14.09 -15.41 -19.83
N LEU A 25 -13.93 -14.43 -20.73
CA LEU A 25 -12.85 -13.45 -20.60
C LEU A 25 -13.16 -12.41 -19.50
N SER A 26 -14.44 -12.10 -19.29
CA SER A 26 -14.85 -11.21 -18.19
C SER A 26 -14.76 -11.90 -16.83
N ALA A 27 -14.98 -13.21 -16.75
CA ALA A 27 -14.81 -13.98 -15.53
C ALA A 27 -13.33 -14.11 -15.14
N LEU A 28 -12.42 -14.25 -16.12
CA LEU A 28 -10.98 -14.32 -15.86
C LEU A 28 -10.40 -12.99 -15.37
N ALA A 29 -10.93 -11.86 -15.85
CA ALA A 29 -10.48 -10.54 -15.40
C ALA A 29 -10.90 -10.20 -13.96
N LEU A 30 -12.00 -10.78 -13.48
CA LEU A 30 -12.51 -10.52 -12.13
C LEU A 30 -11.72 -11.30 -11.05
N THR A 31 -11.07 -12.41 -11.40
CA THR A 31 -10.30 -13.23 -10.44
C THR A 31 -8.94 -12.62 -10.08
N VAL A 32 -8.39 -11.71 -10.90
CA VAL A 32 -7.09 -11.08 -10.66
C VAL A 32 -7.18 -9.91 -9.65
N ALA A 33 -8.38 -9.36 -9.41
CA ALA A 33 -8.56 -8.20 -8.53
C ALA A 33 -8.58 -8.52 -7.02
N LEU A 34 -8.51 -9.80 -6.63
CA LEU A 34 -8.55 -10.24 -5.22
C LEU A 34 -7.15 -10.51 -4.63
N ALA A 35 -6.08 -10.30 -5.39
CA ALA A 35 -4.71 -10.51 -4.93
C ALA A 35 -4.19 -9.25 -4.23
N GLY A 36 -4.51 -9.07 -2.97
CA GLY A 36 -3.95 -7.93 -2.32
C GLY A 36 -4.34 -7.69 -0.86
N CYS A 37 -3.95 -8.57 0.02
CA CYS A 37 -3.54 -8.22 1.39
C CYS A 37 -2.64 -9.35 1.85
N ASP A 38 -1.39 -9.05 2.16
CA ASP A 38 -0.43 -9.99 2.75
C ASP A 38 -0.90 -10.32 4.18
N THR A 39 -1.86 -11.25 4.27
CA THR A 39 -2.46 -11.66 5.54
C THR A 39 -1.72 -12.88 6.10
N PHE A 40 -1.83 -13.10 7.42
CA PHE A 40 -1.28 -14.29 8.06
C PHE A 40 -1.76 -15.60 7.38
N ASP A 41 -3.06 -15.68 7.03
CA ASP A 41 -3.63 -16.88 6.41
C ASP A 41 -3.04 -17.14 5.02
N GLN A 42 -2.79 -16.10 4.24
CA GLN A 42 -2.12 -16.22 2.95
C GLN A 42 -0.68 -16.69 3.12
N ARG A 43 0.11 -16.07 4.01
CA ARG A 43 1.50 -16.45 4.28
C ARG A 43 1.63 -17.87 4.82
N SER A 44 0.68 -18.30 5.68
CA SER A 44 0.65 -19.68 6.19
C SER A 44 0.37 -20.69 5.07
N GLN A 45 -0.45 -20.35 4.07
CA GLN A 45 -0.69 -21.16 2.88
C GLN A 45 0.52 -21.20 1.96
N GLU A 46 1.19 -20.07 1.71
CA GLU A 46 2.41 -20.00 0.91
C GLU A 46 3.55 -20.88 1.49
N LYS A 47 3.58 -21.00 2.82
CA LYS A 47 4.55 -21.82 3.58
C LYS A 47 3.90 -23.02 4.26
N ALA A 48 2.91 -23.63 3.60
CA ALA A 48 2.11 -24.72 4.17
C ALA A 48 2.97 -25.88 4.68
N SER A 49 4.02 -26.27 3.93
CA SER A 49 4.93 -27.35 4.33
C SER A 49 5.61 -27.10 5.68
N THR A 50 5.99 -25.85 5.96
CA THR A 50 6.56 -25.49 7.27
C THR A 50 5.44 -25.38 8.31
N PHE A 51 4.34 -24.69 7.97
CA PHE A 51 3.25 -24.42 8.88
C PHE A 51 2.57 -25.70 9.42
N GLU A 52 2.41 -26.72 8.60
CA GLU A 52 1.79 -27.99 8.98
C GLU A 52 2.64 -28.78 9.98
N THR A 53 3.97 -28.61 9.98
CA THR A 53 4.86 -29.29 10.92
C THR A 53 4.90 -28.65 12.30
N LEU A 54 4.35 -27.42 12.46
CA LEU A 54 4.35 -26.69 13.72
C LEU A 54 3.29 -27.21 14.69
N SER A 55 3.63 -27.17 15.98
CA SER A 55 2.67 -27.43 17.05
C SER A 55 1.56 -26.38 17.09
N PRO A 56 0.40 -26.68 17.66
CA PRO A 56 -0.69 -25.70 17.80
C PRO A 56 -0.27 -24.44 18.57
N GLU A 57 0.62 -24.59 19.56
CA GLU A 57 1.15 -23.47 20.35
C GLU A 57 2.04 -22.55 19.50
N GLU A 58 2.94 -23.13 18.69
CA GLU A 58 3.80 -22.35 17.78
C GLU A 58 2.99 -21.61 16.73
N ARG A 59 1.97 -22.27 16.15
CA ARG A 59 1.05 -21.62 15.18
C ARG A 59 0.36 -20.40 15.80
N GLU A 60 -0.07 -20.50 17.06
CA GLU A 60 -0.71 -19.40 17.74
C GLU A 60 0.26 -18.26 18.08
N LYS A 61 1.52 -18.57 18.43
CA LYS A 61 2.58 -17.56 18.60
C LYS A 61 2.82 -16.79 17.30
N LEU A 62 2.99 -17.52 16.18
CA LEU A 62 3.19 -16.89 14.87
C LEU A 62 1.99 -16.05 14.44
N ARG A 63 0.75 -16.50 14.72
CA ARG A 63 -0.48 -15.73 14.46
C ARG A 63 -0.49 -14.39 15.19
N ARG A 64 0.08 -14.32 16.38
CA ARG A 64 0.23 -13.09 17.17
C ARG A 64 1.46 -12.27 16.78
N GLY A 65 2.21 -12.68 15.74
CA GLY A 65 3.43 -12.01 15.33
C GLY A 65 4.61 -12.23 16.27
N VAL A 66 4.56 -13.24 17.14
CA VAL A 66 5.65 -13.55 18.09
C VAL A 66 6.66 -14.45 17.41
N ILE A 67 7.91 -14.01 17.39
CA ILE A 67 9.06 -14.78 16.89
C ILE A 67 10.04 -15.07 18.03
N GLU A 68 10.71 -16.19 17.95
CA GLU A 68 11.65 -16.67 18.98
C GLU A 68 13.00 -17.06 18.37
N ILE A 69 14.04 -17.05 19.21
CA ILE A 69 15.36 -17.57 18.83
C ILE A 69 15.21 -19.04 18.40
N GLY A 70 15.83 -19.41 17.28
CA GLY A 70 15.73 -20.73 16.69
C GLY A 70 14.63 -20.90 15.64
N ASN A 71 13.72 -19.94 15.48
CA ASN A 71 12.74 -19.96 14.40
C ASN A 71 13.44 -19.98 13.03
N THR A 72 12.81 -20.62 12.06
CA THR A 72 13.31 -20.59 10.67
C THR A 72 12.87 -19.30 9.95
N PRO A 73 13.51 -18.90 8.85
CA PRO A 73 13.05 -17.76 8.04
C PRO A 73 11.60 -17.90 7.58
N ASP A 74 11.13 -19.12 7.25
CA ASP A 74 9.74 -19.35 6.89
C ASP A 74 8.78 -19.06 8.05
N MET A 75 9.14 -19.42 9.28
CA MET A 75 8.35 -19.10 10.47
C MET A 75 8.28 -17.59 10.70
N VAL A 76 9.41 -16.88 10.55
CA VAL A 76 9.45 -15.43 10.67
C VAL A 76 8.63 -14.76 9.57
N TYR A 77 8.70 -15.26 8.33
CA TYR A 77 7.87 -14.79 7.23
C TYR A 77 6.38 -14.99 7.50
N ILE A 78 5.98 -16.15 8.01
CA ILE A 78 4.58 -16.41 8.38
C ILE A 78 4.10 -15.40 9.44
N ALA A 79 4.93 -15.11 10.45
CA ALA A 79 4.56 -14.24 11.56
C ALA A 79 4.54 -12.75 11.16
N LEU A 80 5.62 -12.25 10.55
CA LEU A 80 5.84 -10.83 10.32
C LEU A 80 5.63 -10.40 8.85
N GLY A 81 5.60 -11.35 7.93
CA GLY A 81 5.54 -11.05 6.50
C GLY A 81 6.91 -10.84 5.89
N ARG A 82 6.90 -10.19 4.72
CA ARG A 82 8.12 -9.85 3.99
C ARG A 82 8.86 -8.73 4.72
N PRO A 83 10.18 -8.85 4.93
CA PRO A 83 10.96 -7.74 5.49
C PRO A 83 11.02 -6.57 4.50
N ASP A 84 11.11 -5.36 5.03
CA ASP A 84 11.33 -4.16 4.21
C ASP A 84 12.73 -4.17 3.57
N GLU A 85 13.71 -4.72 4.30
CA GLU A 85 15.06 -4.87 3.82
C GLU A 85 15.66 -6.22 4.23
N SER A 86 16.40 -6.85 3.31
CA SER A 86 17.14 -8.07 3.54
C SER A 86 18.60 -7.87 3.13
N ARG A 87 19.54 -8.16 4.03
CA ARG A 87 20.99 -8.06 3.80
C ARG A 87 21.65 -9.39 4.11
N ASP A 88 22.49 -9.86 3.18
CA ASP A 88 23.35 -11.00 3.42
C ASP A 88 24.78 -10.51 3.71
N THR A 89 25.38 -10.99 4.79
CA THR A 89 26.74 -10.68 5.19
C THR A 89 27.51 -11.99 5.37
N THR A 90 28.73 -12.06 4.82
CA THR A 90 29.64 -13.17 5.03
C THR A 90 30.74 -12.71 5.97
N THR A 91 30.85 -13.37 7.12
CA THR A 91 31.88 -13.11 8.14
C THR A 91 32.80 -14.30 8.28
N ALA A 92 33.83 -14.18 9.09
CA ALA A 92 34.72 -15.29 9.40
C ALA A 92 34.01 -16.45 10.13
N GLU A 93 32.92 -16.13 10.83
CA GLU A 93 32.07 -17.06 11.57
C GLU A 93 31.00 -17.72 10.70
N GLY A 94 30.84 -17.27 9.44
CA GLY A 94 29.88 -17.82 8.49
C GLY A 94 29.00 -16.77 7.80
N ARG A 95 27.94 -17.26 7.18
CA ARG A 95 26.97 -16.41 6.51
C ARG A 95 25.85 -16.02 7.46
N GLU A 96 25.56 -14.72 7.49
CA GLU A 96 24.44 -14.15 8.23
C GLU A 96 23.46 -13.49 7.24
N THR A 97 22.19 -13.68 7.48
CA THR A 97 21.12 -12.94 6.79
C THR A 97 20.42 -12.06 7.81
N VAL A 98 20.30 -10.78 7.52
CA VAL A 98 19.64 -9.78 8.38
C VAL A 98 18.36 -9.31 7.71
N TRP A 99 17.24 -9.50 8.38
CA TRP A 99 15.94 -8.97 7.97
C TRP A 99 15.58 -7.77 8.84
N ILE A 100 15.17 -6.68 8.20
CA ILE A 100 14.81 -5.43 8.86
C ILE A 100 13.35 -5.12 8.55
N TYR A 101 12.59 -4.84 9.60
CA TYR A 101 11.21 -4.41 9.54
C TYR A 101 11.11 -2.99 10.08
N ASN A 102 10.47 -2.10 9.31
CA ASN A 102 10.34 -0.70 9.63
C ASN A 102 8.87 -0.34 9.91
N THR A 103 8.68 0.62 10.78
CA THR A 103 7.38 1.26 10.98
C THR A 103 7.44 2.68 10.44
N TYR A 104 6.40 3.06 9.71
CA TYR A 104 6.26 4.39 9.16
C TYR A 104 5.33 5.19 10.05
N HIS A 105 5.83 6.32 10.54
CA HIS A 105 5.05 7.27 11.31
C HIS A 105 4.88 8.54 10.53
N GLN A 106 3.67 9.08 10.59
CA GLN A 106 3.35 10.38 10.05
C GLN A 106 3.06 11.31 11.21
N GLU A 107 3.86 12.36 11.37
CA GLU A 107 3.71 13.36 12.42
C GLU A 107 3.20 14.66 11.82
N TYR A 108 2.15 15.22 12.43
CA TYR A 108 1.62 16.51 12.02
C TYR A 108 2.52 17.63 12.56
N GLU A 109 3.09 18.42 11.66
CA GLU A 109 4.00 19.54 12.01
C GLU A 109 3.28 20.89 12.09
N GLY A 110 2.02 20.93 11.73
CA GLY A 110 1.25 22.16 11.68
C GLY A 110 0.74 22.48 10.29
N ASN A 111 0.38 23.75 10.06
CA ASN A 111 -0.03 24.19 8.74
C ASN A 111 0.84 25.37 8.27
N VAL A 112 1.03 25.44 6.96
CA VAL A 112 1.71 26.55 6.30
C VAL A 112 0.76 27.26 5.36
N ARG A 113 0.89 28.58 5.28
CA ARG A 113 0.14 29.35 4.31
C ARG A 113 0.71 29.13 2.91
N THR A 114 -0.11 28.56 2.04
CA THR A 114 0.28 28.22 0.66
C THR A 114 -0.16 29.26 -0.37
N GLY A 115 -1.07 30.17 0.02
CA GLY A 115 -1.54 31.20 -0.89
C GLY A 115 -2.67 32.01 -0.33
N TYR A 116 -3.40 32.66 -1.23
CA TYR A 116 -4.60 33.42 -0.93
C TYR A 116 -5.69 33.11 -1.95
N ARG A 117 -6.90 32.94 -1.45
CA ARG A 117 -8.11 32.86 -2.29
C ARG A 117 -8.71 34.25 -2.39
N ARG A 118 -8.92 34.72 -3.61
CA ARG A 118 -9.62 35.97 -3.87
C ARG A 118 -11.12 35.78 -3.70
N ILE A 119 -11.73 36.54 -2.82
CA ILE A 119 -13.17 36.53 -2.58
C ILE A 119 -13.72 37.90 -2.94
N LEU A 120 -14.81 37.93 -3.70
CA LEU A 120 -15.57 39.14 -3.99
C LEU A 120 -16.78 39.17 -3.07
N VAL A 121 -16.85 40.17 -2.18
CA VAL A 121 -17.98 40.40 -1.29
C VAL A 121 -18.76 41.58 -1.79
N PHE A 122 -20.05 41.41 -2.01
CA PHE A 122 -20.93 42.51 -2.37
C PHE A 122 -21.35 43.25 -1.12
N ASP A 123 -21.15 44.59 -1.11
CA ASP A 123 -21.60 45.49 -0.07
C ASP A 123 -22.95 46.11 -0.50
N PRO A 124 -24.06 45.77 0.14
CA PRO A 124 -25.38 46.31 -0.22
C PRO A 124 -25.51 47.81 0.02
N ALA A 125 -24.77 48.36 0.97
CA ALA A 125 -24.86 49.79 1.34
C ALA A 125 -24.20 50.68 0.28
N THR A 126 -23.08 50.23 -0.28
CA THR A 126 -22.35 50.97 -1.33
C THR A 126 -22.61 50.46 -2.73
N GLN A 127 -23.35 49.32 -2.87
CA GLN A 127 -23.63 48.65 -4.13
C GLN A 127 -22.36 48.30 -4.94
N ARG A 128 -21.28 48.00 -4.24
CA ARG A 128 -19.99 47.70 -4.82
C ARG A 128 -19.45 46.36 -4.36
N TYR A 129 -18.60 45.75 -5.17
CA TYR A 129 -17.85 44.57 -4.78
C TYR A 129 -16.50 44.98 -4.20
N THR A 130 -16.19 44.46 -3.03
CA THR A 130 -14.90 44.59 -2.38
C THR A 130 -14.13 43.26 -2.52
N VAL A 131 -12.85 43.37 -2.80
CA VAL A 131 -11.98 42.19 -2.93
C VAL A 131 -11.34 41.91 -1.56
N PHE A 132 -11.52 40.67 -1.10
CA PHE A 132 -10.83 40.15 0.06
C PHE A 132 -9.89 39.02 -0.36
N TYR A 133 -8.79 38.90 0.34
CA TYR A 133 -7.83 37.80 0.17
C TYR A 133 -7.85 36.95 1.42
N ASP A 134 -8.45 35.76 1.29
CA ASP A 134 -8.56 34.76 2.34
C ASP A 134 -7.34 33.83 2.28
N PRO A 135 -6.54 33.71 3.34
CA PRO A 135 -5.36 32.86 3.30
C PRO A 135 -5.73 31.38 3.20
N ILE A 136 -5.01 30.67 2.35
CA ILE A 136 -5.13 29.21 2.20
C ILE A 136 -3.99 28.58 2.99
N TYR A 137 -4.35 27.64 3.86
CA TYR A 137 -3.41 26.84 4.64
C TYR A 137 -3.43 25.39 4.15
N THR A 138 -2.28 24.76 4.22
CA THR A 138 -2.11 23.33 3.94
C THR A 138 -1.41 22.70 5.13
N ASP A 139 -1.94 21.57 5.57
CA ASP A 139 -1.33 20.79 6.65
C ASP A 139 -0.02 20.17 6.15
N VAL A 140 1.00 20.26 7.00
CA VAL A 140 2.32 19.68 6.75
C VAL A 140 2.52 18.50 7.67
N TYR A 141 2.97 17.41 7.07
CA TYR A 141 3.29 16.19 7.79
C TYR A 141 4.72 15.79 7.47
N SER A 142 5.48 15.44 8.49
CA SER A 142 6.74 14.74 8.31
C SER A 142 6.51 13.24 8.28
N HIS A 143 7.35 12.56 7.49
CA HIS A 143 7.33 11.11 7.39
C HIS A 143 8.61 10.57 8.02
N HIS A 144 8.45 9.83 9.10
CA HIS A 144 9.56 9.17 9.77
C HIS A 144 9.47 7.66 9.56
N MET A 145 10.61 7.08 9.18
CA MET A 145 10.79 5.64 9.12
C MET A 145 11.65 5.23 10.29
N GLU A 146 11.14 4.37 11.14
CA GLU A 146 11.87 3.85 12.30
C GLU A 146 12.01 2.33 12.18
N GLU A 147 13.22 1.84 12.37
CA GLU A 147 13.48 0.41 12.43
C GLU A 147 12.83 -0.16 13.70
N THR A 148 11.90 -1.09 13.50
CA THR A 148 11.10 -1.66 14.58
C THR A 148 11.65 -2.99 15.05
N ILE A 149 12.07 -3.86 14.13
CA ILE A 149 12.60 -5.19 14.42
C ILE A 149 13.74 -5.47 13.45
N ARG A 150 14.85 -5.96 13.98
CA ARG A 150 15.93 -6.55 13.20
C ARG A 150 16.11 -8.01 13.62
N VAL A 151 16.03 -8.91 12.65
CA VAL A 151 16.18 -10.35 12.85
C VAL A 151 17.44 -10.82 12.15
N ILE A 152 18.36 -11.40 12.91
CA ILE A 152 19.62 -11.93 12.39
C ILE A 152 19.53 -13.45 12.36
N PHE A 153 19.72 -14.01 11.17
CA PHE A 153 19.75 -15.45 10.97
C PHE A 153 21.18 -15.94 10.82
N ARG A 154 21.49 -17.03 11.51
CA ARG A 154 22.71 -17.84 11.32
C ARG A 154 22.29 -19.29 11.10
N ASN A 155 22.91 -19.97 10.15
CA ASN A 155 22.58 -21.37 9.83
C ASN A 155 21.08 -21.59 9.61
N ASN A 156 20.43 -20.65 8.92
CA ASN A 156 19.01 -20.70 8.60
C ASN A 156 18.07 -20.73 9.83
N ARG A 157 18.53 -20.14 10.95
CA ARG A 157 17.72 -19.99 12.17
C ARG A 157 17.95 -18.61 12.78
N VAL A 158 16.93 -18.07 13.42
CA VAL A 158 17.03 -16.83 14.18
C VAL A 158 18.06 -17.00 15.29
N ALA A 159 19.13 -16.22 15.21
CA ALA A 159 20.19 -16.14 16.19
C ALA A 159 20.02 -14.94 17.12
N THR A 160 19.51 -13.82 16.60
CA THR A 160 19.33 -12.59 17.37
C THR A 160 18.07 -11.86 16.90
N ILE A 161 17.34 -11.29 17.84
CA ILE A 161 16.23 -10.39 17.60
C ILE A 161 16.56 -9.08 18.32
N GLU A 162 16.68 -8.01 17.55
CA GLU A 162 16.92 -6.67 18.08
C GLU A 162 15.65 -5.85 17.92
N GLN A 163 15.20 -5.23 19.00
CA GLN A 163 14.10 -4.27 18.98
C GLN A 163 14.63 -2.96 19.52
N PRO A 164 14.70 -1.89 18.73
CA PRO A 164 15.11 -0.60 19.26
C PRO A 164 14.15 -0.21 20.37
N LYS A 165 14.71 0.31 21.46
CA LYS A 165 13.92 0.79 22.57
C LYS A 165 13.17 2.03 22.08
N SER A 166 11.84 1.97 22.03
CA SER A 166 11.01 3.14 21.70
C SER A 166 11.46 4.32 22.58
N ARG A 167 11.83 5.44 21.96
CA ARG A 167 12.05 6.67 22.72
C ARG A 167 10.76 7.07 23.41
N PRO A 168 10.81 7.40 24.70
CA PRO A 168 9.65 7.91 25.44
C PRO A 168 9.17 9.26 24.89
#